data_c74bd0ad522e92c4b476ec645964d6ab
#
_entry.id   c74bd0ad522e92c4b476ec645964d6ab
#
_cell.length_a   1.000
_cell.length_b   1.000
_cell.length_c   1.000
_cell.angle_alpha   90.00
_cell.angle_beta   90.00
_cell.angle_gamma   90.00
#
_symmetry.space_group_name_H-M   'P 1'
#
loop_
_entity.id
_entity.type
_entity.pdbx_description
1 polymer ?
#
loop_
_entity_poly.entity_id
_entity_poly.type
_entity_poly.pdbx_seq_one_letter_code
_entity_poly.pdbx_strand_id
1 'polypeptide(L)'
;MIYRTIGVLFSDSGYSIAFSEFHENAGAWTFTLKANNSYPTGNSVSLIEKFIEENNLQYQVALITVHAESPGALFSGASVAAATGLPVITDLTALDMALGGNGEFYNSALKKLSTTNEAMNELNKAICVAFMGILRWREEYNFLSSVTGAKRSSIGGAIWLGQEG
;
A
#
# COMPACT_ATOMS: atom_id res chain seq x y z
N MET A 1 -2.84 6.64 17.59
CA MET A 1 -2.05 7.14 16.46
C MET A 1 -2.85 6.99 15.18
N ILE A 2 -2.78 7.98 14.31
CA ILE A 2 -3.58 8.04 13.09
C ILE A 2 -2.65 8.21 11.89
N TYR A 3 -2.87 7.40 10.85
CA TYR A 3 -2.18 7.53 9.57
C TYR A 3 -3.19 7.73 8.46
N ARG A 4 -2.97 8.73 7.62
CA ARG A 4 -3.74 8.98 6.41
C ARG A 4 -2.88 8.64 5.21
N THR A 5 -3.24 7.58 4.52
CA THR A 5 -2.37 7.00 3.49
C THR A 5 -3.13 6.61 2.23
N ILE A 6 -2.40 6.58 1.13
CA ILE A 6 -2.91 6.09 -0.15
C ILE A 6 -2.32 4.72 -0.43
N GLY A 7 -3.18 3.77 -0.78
CA GLY A 7 -2.77 2.49 -1.35
C GLY A 7 -3.11 2.45 -2.83
N VAL A 8 -2.17 2.00 -3.64
CA VAL A 8 -2.35 1.87 -5.09
C VAL A 8 -2.09 0.42 -5.47
N LEU A 9 -3.09 -0.19 -6.07
CA LEU A 9 -2.98 -1.53 -6.63
C LEU A 9 -3.05 -1.44 -8.14
N PHE A 10 -2.04 -1.96 -8.82
CA PHE A 10 -2.07 -2.16 -10.26
C PHE A 10 -2.31 -3.63 -10.55
N SER A 11 -3.33 -3.92 -11.33
CA SER A 11 -3.67 -5.29 -11.74
C SER A 11 -4.01 -5.30 -13.24
N ASP A 12 -4.38 -6.44 -13.77
CA ASP A 12 -4.79 -6.57 -15.17
C ASP A 12 -6.01 -5.72 -15.51
N SER A 13 -6.83 -5.41 -14.52
CA SER A 13 -8.02 -4.56 -14.72
C SER A 13 -7.73 -3.05 -14.60
N GLY A 14 -6.48 -2.67 -14.31
CA GLY A 14 -6.07 -1.26 -14.18
C GLY A 14 -5.62 -0.91 -12.78
N TYR A 15 -5.83 0.34 -12.40
CA TYR A 15 -5.44 0.87 -11.09
C TYR A 15 -6.63 0.98 -10.16
N SER A 16 -6.45 0.52 -8.92
CA SER A 16 -7.37 0.82 -7.81
C SER A 16 -6.61 1.67 -6.81
N ILE A 17 -7.15 2.85 -6.49
CA ILE A 17 -6.52 3.77 -5.56
C ILE A 17 -7.48 4.03 -4.41
N ALA A 18 -6.99 3.89 -3.18
CA ALA A 18 -7.78 4.11 -1.98
C ALA A 18 -7.03 5.03 -1.02
N PHE A 19 -7.71 6.05 -0.54
CA PHE A 19 -7.23 6.90 0.53
C PHE A 19 -7.98 6.54 1.80
N SER A 20 -7.26 6.11 2.83
CA SER A 20 -7.84 5.64 4.08
C SER A 20 -7.14 6.24 5.28
N GLU A 21 -7.89 6.30 6.36
CA GLU A 21 -7.41 6.71 7.66
C GLU A 21 -7.32 5.48 8.54
N PHE A 22 -6.13 5.18 9.04
CA PHE A 22 -5.88 4.03 9.90
C PHE A 22 -5.64 4.50 11.33
N HIS A 23 -6.28 3.84 12.27
CA HIS A 23 -6.19 4.15 13.69
C HIS A 23 -5.58 2.98 14.44
N GLU A 24 -4.55 3.26 15.23
CA GLU A 24 -4.02 2.28 16.18
C GLU A 24 -4.41 2.70 17.59
N ASN A 25 -4.97 1.76 18.34
CA ASN A 25 -5.27 1.94 19.74
C ASN A 25 -4.90 0.66 20.50
N ALA A 26 -3.87 0.76 21.35
CA ALA A 26 -3.39 -0.37 22.16
C ALA A 26 -3.06 -1.62 21.32
N GLY A 27 -2.44 -1.43 20.16
CA GLY A 27 -2.05 -2.51 19.26
C GLY A 27 -3.15 -3.01 18.33
N ALA A 28 -4.36 -2.51 18.48
CA ALA A 28 -5.47 -2.86 17.59
C ALA A 28 -5.60 -1.81 16.48
N TRP A 29 -5.76 -2.27 15.25
CA TRP A 29 -5.87 -1.41 14.08
C TRP A 29 -7.29 -1.43 13.51
N THR A 30 -7.81 -0.26 13.21
CA THR A 30 -9.04 -0.07 12.46
C THR A 30 -8.81 0.92 11.34
N PHE A 31 -9.72 0.99 10.37
CA PHE A 31 -9.59 1.94 9.28
C PHE A 31 -10.93 2.49 8.84
N THR A 32 -10.86 3.65 8.20
CA THR A 32 -12.01 4.29 7.54
C THR A 32 -11.59 4.64 6.12
N LEU A 33 -12.32 4.14 5.14
CA LEU A 33 -12.12 4.52 3.74
C LEU A 33 -12.67 5.92 3.54
N LYS A 34 -11.83 6.83 3.03
CA LYS A 34 -12.19 8.23 2.82
C LYS A 34 -12.47 8.56 1.36
N ALA A 35 -11.72 7.99 0.44
CA ALA A 35 -11.89 8.21 -0.98
C ALA A 35 -11.32 7.02 -1.75
N ASN A 36 -11.89 6.72 -2.90
CA ASN A 36 -11.34 5.70 -3.78
C ASN A 36 -11.72 6.00 -5.22
N ASN A 37 -10.94 5.45 -6.15
CA ASN A 37 -11.27 5.48 -7.56
C ASN A 37 -10.55 4.34 -8.27
N SER A 38 -11.09 3.96 -9.42
CA SER A 38 -10.49 2.98 -10.31
C SER A 38 -10.21 3.65 -11.65
N TYR A 39 -9.06 3.34 -12.21
CA TYR A 39 -8.66 3.89 -13.51
C TYR A 39 -8.27 2.75 -14.43
N PRO A 40 -8.55 2.88 -15.74
CA PRO A 40 -8.01 1.93 -16.71
C PRO A 40 -6.49 2.11 -16.81
N THR A 41 -5.86 1.50 -17.77
CA THR A 41 -4.42 1.64 -17.97
C THR A 41 -4.02 3.10 -18.17
N GLY A 42 -2.82 3.46 -17.73
CA GLY A 42 -2.33 4.82 -17.86
C GLY A 42 -1.01 5.00 -17.15
N ASN A 43 -0.53 6.23 -17.12
CA ASN A 43 0.70 6.59 -16.42
C ASN A 43 0.43 6.66 -14.91
N SER A 44 1.15 5.87 -14.12
CA SER A 44 0.94 5.77 -12.68
C SER A 44 1.11 7.10 -11.95
N VAL A 45 2.12 7.89 -12.32
CA VAL A 45 2.37 9.20 -11.71
C VAL A 45 1.18 10.12 -11.95
N SER A 46 0.75 10.22 -13.20
CA SER A 46 -0.37 11.09 -13.58
C SER A 46 -1.67 10.69 -12.90
N LEU A 47 -1.94 9.39 -12.78
CA LEU A 47 -3.16 8.88 -12.14
C LEU A 47 -3.17 9.16 -10.64
N ILE A 48 -2.03 8.99 -9.98
CA ILE A 48 -1.91 9.29 -8.55
C ILE A 48 -2.07 10.79 -8.30
N GLU A 49 -1.43 11.63 -9.10
CA GLU A 49 -1.57 13.08 -9.00
C GLU A 49 -3.02 13.52 -9.23
N LYS A 50 -3.68 12.93 -10.23
CA LYS A 50 -5.08 13.19 -10.51
C LYS A 50 -5.98 12.81 -9.33
N PHE A 51 -5.76 11.65 -8.74
CA PHE A 51 -6.51 11.21 -7.57
C PHE A 51 -6.35 12.17 -6.39
N ILE A 52 -5.12 12.60 -6.12
CA ILE A 52 -4.83 13.57 -5.05
C ILE A 52 -5.56 14.89 -5.31
N GLU A 53 -5.49 15.39 -6.53
CA GLU A 53 -6.11 16.66 -6.90
C GLU A 53 -7.64 16.59 -6.84
N GLU A 54 -8.25 15.57 -7.43
CA GLU A 54 -9.71 15.41 -7.46
C GLU A 54 -10.34 15.29 -6.08
N ASN A 55 -9.59 14.75 -5.10
CA ASN A 55 -10.08 14.55 -3.75
C ASN A 55 -9.53 15.57 -2.75
N ASN A 56 -8.82 16.58 -3.21
CA ASN A 56 -8.25 17.66 -2.38
C ASN A 56 -7.36 17.13 -1.25
N LEU A 57 -6.46 16.21 -1.59
CA LEU A 57 -5.63 15.51 -0.60
C LEU A 57 -4.22 16.07 -0.45
N GLN A 58 -3.87 17.19 -1.08
CA GLN A 58 -2.51 17.71 -1.19
C GLN A 58 -1.73 17.80 0.12
N TYR A 59 -2.39 18.07 1.21
CA TYR A 59 -1.73 18.21 2.51
C TYR A 59 -2.23 17.22 3.55
N GLN A 60 -2.92 16.17 3.11
CA GLN A 60 -3.53 15.20 4.01
C GLN A 60 -2.85 13.84 4.02
N VAL A 61 -2.05 13.55 2.99
CA VAL A 61 -1.45 12.23 2.80
C VAL A 61 -0.07 12.20 3.42
N ALA A 62 0.16 11.21 4.28
CA ALA A 62 1.46 10.99 4.91
C ALA A 62 2.36 10.04 4.10
N LEU A 63 1.76 9.12 3.35
CA LEU A 63 2.48 8.01 2.72
C LEU A 63 1.68 7.45 1.55
N ILE A 64 2.39 7.07 0.49
CA ILE A 64 1.81 6.33 -0.65
C ILE A 64 2.48 4.97 -0.71
N THR A 65 1.70 3.91 -0.82
CA THR A 65 2.20 2.55 -1.01
C THR A 65 1.64 1.98 -2.30
N VAL A 66 2.49 1.40 -3.11
CA VAL A 66 2.08 0.85 -4.41
C VAL A 66 2.49 -0.59 -4.53
N HIS A 67 1.56 -1.39 -5.00
CA HIS A 67 1.80 -2.79 -5.33
C HIS A 67 1.29 -3.10 -6.73
N ALA A 68 2.13 -3.75 -7.53
CA ALA A 68 1.77 -4.21 -8.86
C ALA A 68 1.62 -5.73 -8.83
N GLU A 69 0.43 -6.22 -9.17
CA GLU A 69 0.18 -7.66 -9.28
C GLU A 69 0.61 -8.22 -10.63
N SER A 70 0.57 -7.38 -11.67
CA SER A 70 0.91 -7.82 -13.01
C SER A 70 2.42 -7.77 -13.25
N PRO A 71 3.03 -8.87 -13.74
CA PRO A 71 4.42 -8.83 -14.19
C PRO A 71 4.54 -7.86 -15.37
N GLY A 72 5.56 -7.01 -15.34
CA GLY A 72 5.80 -6.05 -16.42
C GLY A 72 5.11 -4.71 -16.24
N ALA A 73 4.40 -4.50 -15.15
CA ALA A 73 3.93 -3.17 -14.79
C ALA A 73 5.16 -2.30 -14.49
N LEU A 74 5.40 -1.33 -15.37
CA LEU A 74 6.50 -0.39 -15.18
C LEU A 74 6.07 0.67 -14.17
N PHE A 75 6.62 0.56 -12.99
CA PHE A 75 6.32 1.47 -11.91
C PHE A 75 7.60 1.98 -11.27
N SER A 76 7.74 3.28 -11.18
CA SER A 76 8.88 3.91 -10.53
C SER A 76 8.45 4.62 -9.25
N GLY A 77 8.81 4.05 -8.11
CA GLY A 77 8.58 4.69 -6.81
C GLY A 77 9.27 6.03 -6.71
N ALA A 78 10.47 6.13 -7.27
CA ALA A 78 11.23 7.38 -7.31
C ALA A 78 10.48 8.47 -8.07
N SER A 79 9.87 8.14 -9.21
CA SER A 79 9.12 9.11 -10.01
C SER A 79 7.88 9.61 -9.28
N VAL A 80 7.16 8.72 -8.59
CA VAL A 80 6.00 9.11 -7.79
C VAL A 80 6.42 10.00 -6.62
N ALA A 81 7.48 9.64 -5.92
CA ALA A 81 8.00 10.44 -4.81
C ALA A 81 8.43 11.83 -5.28
N ALA A 82 9.12 11.90 -6.41
CA ALA A 82 9.56 13.18 -6.97
C ALA A 82 8.37 14.07 -7.38
N ALA A 83 7.34 13.47 -7.97
CA ALA A 83 6.17 14.21 -8.46
C ALA A 83 5.27 14.68 -7.33
N THR A 84 5.07 13.86 -6.30
CA THR A 84 4.12 14.14 -5.22
C THR A 84 4.77 14.83 -4.02
N GLY A 85 6.08 14.72 -3.85
CA GLY A 85 6.77 15.18 -2.66
C GLY A 85 6.52 14.31 -1.42
N LEU A 86 5.89 13.17 -1.58
CA LEU A 86 5.50 12.27 -0.49
C LEU A 86 6.40 11.04 -0.46
N PRO A 87 6.61 10.45 0.73
CA PRO A 87 7.27 9.14 0.80
C PRO A 87 6.45 8.09 0.06
N VAL A 88 7.14 7.23 -0.67
CA VAL A 88 6.50 6.15 -1.45
C VAL A 88 7.15 4.82 -1.08
N ILE A 89 6.32 3.82 -0.86
CA ILE A 89 6.76 2.44 -0.61
C ILE A 89 6.38 1.57 -1.80
N THR A 90 7.34 0.80 -2.28
CA THR A 90 7.20 -0.14 -3.39
C THR A 90 7.85 -1.46 -3.05
N ASP A 91 7.79 -2.42 -3.97
CA ASP A 91 8.48 -3.71 -3.84
C ASP A 91 8.12 -4.45 -2.55
N LEU A 92 6.85 -4.40 -2.17
CA LEU A 92 6.38 -4.98 -0.92
C LEU A 92 6.77 -6.45 -0.75
N THR A 93 6.61 -7.24 -1.81
CA THR A 93 6.73 -8.70 -1.74
C THR A 93 8.15 -9.23 -1.94
N ALA A 94 9.09 -8.39 -2.34
CA ALA A 94 10.41 -8.82 -2.77
C ALA A 94 11.16 -9.61 -1.70
N LEU A 95 11.20 -9.10 -0.46
CA LEU A 95 11.92 -9.77 0.61
C LEU A 95 11.24 -11.08 1.02
N ASP A 96 9.91 -11.08 1.15
CA ASP A 96 9.17 -12.30 1.48
C ASP A 96 9.43 -13.41 0.47
N MET A 97 9.38 -13.08 -0.82
CA MET A 97 9.63 -14.05 -1.89
C MET A 97 11.08 -14.53 -1.89
N ALA A 98 12.03 -13.66 -1.60
CA ALA A 98 13.44 -14.04 -1.46
C ALA A 98 13.65 -15.01 -0.28
N LEU A 99 12.80 -14.95 0.73
CA LEU A 99 12.80 -15.86 1.87
C LEU A 99 11.98 -17.13 1.62
N GLY A 100 11.52 -17.34 0.40
CA GLY A 100 10.76 -18.52 0.00
C GLY A 100 9.25 -18.40 0.18
N GLY A 101 8.76 -17.23 0.53
CA GLY A 101 7.33 -16.97 0.63
C GLY A 101 6.66 -16.78 -0.72
N ASN A 102 5.33 -16.80 -0.72
CA ASN A 102 4.52 -16.61 -1.92
C ASN A 102 4.10 -15.17 -2.19
N GLY A 103 4.54 -14.21 -1.35
CA GLY A 103 4.21 -12.80 -1.51
C GLY A 103 2.77 -12.44 -1.17
N GLU A 104 2.05 -13.32 -0.50
CA GLU A 104 0.65 -13.09 -0.18
C GLU A 104 0.53 -12.04 0.93
N PHE A 105 0.09 -10.82 0.57
CA PHE A 105 0.00 -9.69 1.50
C PHE A 105 -1.39 -9.54 2.13
N TYR A 106 -2.43 -9.95 1.44
CA TYR A 106 -3.82 -9.68 1.85
C TYR A 106 -4.13 -10.29 3.20
N ASN A 107 -3.91 -11.59 3.35
CA ASN A 107 -4.17 -12.28 4.62
C ASN A 107 -3.19 -11.86 5.73
N SER A 108 -1.96 -11.51 5.38
CA SER A 108 -1.02 -10.93 6.35
C SER A 108 -1.55 -9.61 6.92
N ALA A 109 -2.10 -8.76 6.06
CA ALA A 109 -2.71 -7.50 6.48
C ALA A 109 -3.95 -7.74 7.33
N LEU A 110 -4.84 -8.63 6.91
CA LEU A 110 -6.10 -8.90 7.60
C LEU A 110 -5.89 -9.43 9.01
N LYS A 111 -4.80 -10.16 9.27
CA LYS A 111 -4.50 -10.64 10.62
C LYS A 111 -4.25 -9.51 11.63
N LYS A 112 -3.78 -8.38 11.16
CA LYS A 112 -3.49 -7.22 12.02
C LYS A 112 -4.61 -6.19 12.03
N LEU A 113 -5.36 -6.09 10.93
CA LEU A 113 -6.55 -5.23 10.88
C LEU A 113 -7.72 -5.92 11.59
N SER A 114 -8.36 -5.18 12.48
CA SER A 114 -9.58 -5.67 13.15
C SER A 114 -10.75 -5.55 12.16
N THR A 115 -10.74 -6.39 11.15
CA THR A 115 -11.82 -6.44 10.17
C THR A 115 -12.21 -7.89 9.92
N THR A 116 -13.47 -8.11 9.70
CA THR A 116 -14.00 -9.42 9.40
C THR A 116 -14.28 -9.52 7.91
N ASN A 117 -13.69 -10.52 7.30
CA ASN A 117 -14.19 -11.20 6.12
C ASN A 117 -14.74 -10.31 5.00
N GLU A 118 -13.94 -9.34 4.57
CA GLU A 118 -14.27 -8.58 3.38
C GLU A 118 -13.98 -9.39 2.13
N ALA A 119 -14.81 -9.22 1.11
CA ALA A 119 -14.56 -9.85 -0.17
C ALA A 119 -13.19 -9.43 -0.72
N MET A 120 -12.45 -10.39 -1.28
CA MET A 120 -11.15 -10.11 -1.87
C MET A 120 -11.34 -9.46 -3.25
N ASN A 121 -11.55 -8.14 -3.24
CA ASN A 121 -11.70 -7.34 -4.45
C ASN A 121 -10.58 -6.31 -4.54
N GLU A 122 -10.50 -5.62 -5.67
CA GLU A 122 -9.43 -4.66 -5.95
C GLU A 122 -9.37 -3.54 -4.91
N LEU A 123 -10.53 -3.03 -4.47
CA LEU A 123 -10.58 -1.96 -3.48
C LEU A 123 -10.03 -2.41 -2.14
N ASN A 124 -10.46 -3.57 -1.66
CA ASN A 124 -9.99 -4.08 -0.37
C ASN A 124 -8.50 -4.41 -0.41
N LYS A 125 -8.00 -4.90 -1.54
CA LYS A 125 -6.57 -5.10 -1.73
C LYS A 125 -5.81 -3.78 -1.69
N ALA A 126 -6.33 -2.72 -2.30
CA ALA A 126 -5.69 -1.40 -2.26
C ALA A 126 -5.62 -0.85 -0.84
N ILE A 127 -6.67 -1.06 -0.04
CA ILE A 127 -6.67 -0.69 1.38
C ILE A 127 -5.58 -1.47 2.13
N CYS A 128 -5.48 -2.77 1.89
CA CYS A 128 -4.44 -3.59 2.50
C CYS A 128 -3.03 -3.18 2.08
N VAL A 129 -2.84 -2.79 0.82
CA VAL A 129 -1.56 -2.25 0.34
C VAL A 129 -1.17 -1.02 1.17
N ALA A 130 -2.10 -0.10 1.38
CA ALA A 130 -1.85 1.08 2.21
C ALA A 130 -1.44 0.70 3.63
N PHE A 131 -2.11 -0.27 4.23
CA PHE A 131 -1.78 -0.76 5.57
C PHE A 131 -0.39 -1.41 5.63
N MET A 132 -0.05 -2.21 4.64
CA MET A 132 1.29 -2.83 4.55
C MET A 132 2.39 -1.78 4.53
N GLY A 133 2.14 -0.66 3.87
CA GLY A 133 3.06 0.47 3.84
C GLY A 133 3.24 1.12 5.20
N ILE A 134 2.18 1.26 5.97
CA ILE A 134 2.27 1.78 7.34
C ILE A 134 3.15 0.88 8.20
N LEU A 135 2.95 -0.42 8.14
CA LEU A 135 3.75 -1.37 8.90
C LEU A 135 5.23 -1.29 8.50
N ARG A 136 5.51 -1.14 7.20
CA ARG A 136 6.89 -0.95 6.72
C ARG A 136 7.49 0.34 7.29
N TRP A 137 6.73 1.42 7.26
CA TRP A 137 7.16 2.72 7.78
C TRP A 137 7.50 2.65 9.26
N ARG A 138 6.73 1.87 10.01
CA ARG A 138 6.93 1.67 11.44
C ARG A 138 7.96 0.60 11.77
N GLU A 139 8.54 -0.04 10.76
CA GLU A 139 9.48 -1.16 10.92
C GLU A 139 8.87 -2.33 11.70
N GLU A 140 7.62 -2.64 11.38
CA GLU A 140 6.90 -3.78 11.94
C GLU A 140 6.73 -4.88 10.88
N TYR A 141 6.66 -6.14 11.32
CA TYR A 141 6.41 -7.25 10.40
C TYR A 141 5.11 -7.01 9.63
N ASN A 142 5.21 -7.01 8.31
CA ASN A 142 4.05 -6.91 7.43
C ASN A 142 3.83 -8.19 6.62
N PHE A 143 4.81 -9.04 6.49
CA PHE A 143 4.66 -10.38 5.92
C PHE A 143 4.87 -11.42 6.99
N LEU A 144 3.84 -12.28 7.20
CA LEU A 144 3.84 -13.29 8.25
C LEU A 144 4.17 -14.64 7.63
N SER A 145 5.22 -15.29 8.14
CA SER A 145 5.66 -16.60 7.64
C SER A 145 4.57 -17.66 7.74
N SER A 146 3.70 -17.57 8.74
CA SER A 146 2.55 -18.47 8.88
C SER A 146 1.53 -18.33 7.75
N VAL A 147 1.54 -17.22 7.03
CA VAL A 147 0.64 -16.98 5.89
C VAL A 147 1.33 -17.29 4.57
N THR A 148 2.56 -16.83 4.39
CA THR A 148 3.24 -16.87 3.09
C THR A 148 4.09 -18.11 2.89
N GLY A 149 4.43 -18.84 3.96
CA GLY A 149 5.33 -19.99 3.88
C GLY A 149 6.81 -19.63 3.81
N ALA A 150 7.16 -18.35 4.01
CA ALA A 150 8.55 -17.91 4.06
C ALA A 150 9.28 -18.52 5.26
N LYS A 151 10.62 -18.55 5.20
CA LYS A 151 11.46 -19.07 6.28
C LYS A 151 11.28 -18.31 7.58
N ARG A 152 10.95 -17.04 7.51
CA ARG A 152 10.65 -16.19 8.66
C ARG A 152 9.75 -15.03 8.24
N SER A 153 9.11 -14.40 9.20
CA SER A 153 8.37 -13.16 8.96
C SER A 153 9.36 -12.04 8.61
N SER A 154 8.89 -11.07 7.83
CA SER A 154 9.76 -10.02 7.31
C SER A 154 9.08 -8.66 7.29
N ILE A 155 9.91 -7.64 7.14
CA ILE A 155 9.49 -6.24 6.97
C ILE A 155 9.80 -5.88 5.52
N GLY A 156 8.80 -5.97 4.65
CA GLY A 156 8.99 -5.80 3.21
C GLY A 156 8.64 -4.41 2.72
N GLY A 157 9.36 -3.99 1.69
CA GLY A 157 9.11 -2.74 0.99
C GLY A 157 10.34 -1.84 0.90
N ALA A 158 10.54 -1.23 -0.25
CA ALA A 158 11.55 -0.20 -0.47
C ALA A 158 10.91 1.17 -0.23
N ILE A 159 11.62 2.06 0.43
CA ILE A 159 11.15 3.42 0.72
C ILE A 159 11.89 4.41 -0.17
N TRP A 160 11.10 5.26 -0.84
CA TRP A 160 11.60 6.40 -1.60
C TRP A 160 11.12 7.65 -0.85
N LEU A 161 12.05 8.35 -0.24
CA LEU A 161 11.70 9.58 0.46
C LEU A 161 11.27 10.62 -0.57
N GLY A 162 10.25 11.35 -0.22
CA GLY A 162 9.79 12.44 -1.05
C GLY A 162 10.74 13.64 -0.97
N GLN A 163 10.21 14.79 -1.25
CA GLN A 163 10.98 16.03 -1.16
C GLN A 163 11.28 16.32 0.30
N GLU A 164 12.52 16.59 0.59
CA GLU A 164 12.91 17.06 1.91
C GLU A 164 12.39 18.48 2.12
N GLY A 165 11.77 18.63 3.23
CA GLY A 165 11.31 19.95 3.65
C GLY A 165 12.47 20.86 4.09
#